data_dceac8ecdb197024dd7da4598750b67d
#
_entry.id   dceac8ecdb197024dd7da4598750b67d
#
_cell.length_a   1.000
_cell.length_b   1.000
_cell.length_c   1.000
_cell.angle_alpha   90.00
_cell.angle_beta   90.00
_cell.angle_gamma   90.00
#
_symmetry.space_group_name_H-M   'P 1'
#
loop_
_entity.id
_entity.type
_entity.pdbx_description
1 polymer ?
#
loop_
_entity_poly.entity_id
_entity_poly.type
_entity_poly.pdbx_seq_one_letter_code
_entity_poly.pdbx_strand_id
1 'polypeptide(L)'
;MLEVGNGMSVNEDRAHFTMWCMMAAPLILGNDLSNMTDETRAIILNKEVIAIDQDRLGVQGLRYKSENDIEYWFKPLVDGDWAFCILNRTEEPVDLTIDWQDFNLTDDEVSGLSTSFDQITYTVKDLWNTSVNTGRRNRIVTTAKPVSVTVPGHDVILYRLTPQSSK
;
A
#
# COMPACT_ATOMS: atom_id res chain seq x y z
N MET A 1 -1.21 -17.72 9.41
CA MET A 1 -2.52 -17.07 9.60
C MET A 1 -2.28 -15.62 9.96
N LEU A 2 -3.25 -14.78 9.65
CA LEU A 2 -3.24 -13.38 10.07
C LEU A 2 -3.42 -13.26 11.58
N GLU A 3 -2.60 -12.40 12.23
CA GLU A 3 -2.62 -12.15 13.67
C GLU A 3 -3.24 -10.78 14.02
N VAL A 4 -3.97 -10.17 13.08
CA VAL A 4 -4.63 -8.87 13.27
C VAL A 4 -5.61 -8.94 14.44
N GLY A 5 -5.47 -8.03 15.41
CA GLY A 5 -6.30 -8.00 16.62
C GLY A 5 -5.85 -8.95 17.73
N ASN A 6 -4.69 -9.59 17.63
CA ASN A 6 -4.16 -10.53 18.62
C ASN A 6 -3.06 -9.89 19.50
N GLY A 7 -3.20 -8.62 19.87
CA GLY A 7 -2.34 -7.94 20.84
C GLY A 7 -1.30 -7.00 20.26
N MET A 8 -1.22 -6.87 18.94
CA MET A 8 -0.49 -5.80 18.28
C MET A 8 -1.23 -4.46 18.42
N SER A 9 -0.52 -3.36 18.28
CA SER A 9 -1.15 -2.04 18.14
C SER A 9 -1.92 -1.95 16.81
N VAL A 10 -2.82 -0.97 16.69
CA VAL A 10 -3.58 -0.73 15.45
C VAL A 10 -2.65 -0.45 14.25
N ASN A 11 -1.51 0.22 14.49
CA ASN A 11 -0.51 0.49 13.46
C ASN A 11 0.13 -0.81 12.96
N GLU A 12 0.57 -1.66 13.90
CA GLU A 12 1.16 -2.97 13.59
C GLU A 12 0.15 -3.89 12.90
N ASP A 13 -1.10 -3.90 13.35
CA ASP A 13 -2.20 -4.64 12.71
C ASP A 13 -2.38 -4.21 11.26
N ARG A 14 -2.37 -2.90 11.00
CA ARG A 14 -2.49 -2.34 9.65
C ARG A 14 -1.27 -2.67 8.78
N ALA A 15 -0.06 -2.54 9.35
CA ALA A 15 1.17 -2.92 8.67
C ALA A 15 1.19 -4.41 8.32
N HIS A 16 0.85 -5.26 9.29
CA HIS A 16 0.77 -6.71 9.11
C HIS A 16 -0.21 -7.09 7.99
N PHE A 17 -1.44 -6.56 8.03
CA PHE A 17 -2.46 -6.83 7.02
C PHE A 17 -2.04 -6.35 5.63
N THR A 18 -1.48 -5.14 5.55
CA THR A 18 -0.98 -4.57 4.29
C THR A 18 0.11 -5.43 3.67
N MET A 19 1.11 -5.83 4.47
CA MET A 19 2.21 -6.65 3.95
C MET A 19 1.74 -8.03 3.53
N TRP A 20 0.75 -8.60 4.21
CA TRP A 20 0.12 -9.86 3.80
C TRP A 20 -0.52 -9.71 2.41
N CYS A 21 -1.26 -8.61 2.18
CA CYS A 21 -1.87 -8.32 0.88
C CYS A 21 -0.82 -8.02 -0.21
N MET A 22 0.26 -7.32 0.14
CA MET A 22 1.37 -7.09 -0.79
C MET A 22 2.03 -8.39 -1.23
N MET A 23 2.15 -9.38 -0.31
CA MET A 23 2.75 -10.68 -0.60
C MET A 23 1.81 -11.66 -1.32
N ALA A 24 0.57 -11.28 -1.64
CA ALA A 24 -0.46 -12.19 -2.16
C ALA A 24 -0.61 -13.46 -1.30
N ALA A 25 -0.54 -13.29 0.02
CA ALA A 25 -0.59 -14.39 0.97
C ALA A 25 -2.04 -14.72 1.35
N PRO A 26 -2.41 -16.00 1.59
CA PRO A 26 -3.78 -16.36 1.94
C PRO A 26 -4.29 -15.61 3.18
N LEU A 27 -5.39 -14.87 3.04
CA LEU A 27 -6.00 -14.07 4.11
C LEU A 27 -6.83 -14.95 5.06
N ILE A 28 -6.15 -15.82 5.80
CA ILE A 28 -6.77 -16.72 6.79
C ILE A 28 -6.64 -16.08 8.18
N LEU A 29 -7.78 -15.66 8.76
CA LEU A 29 -7.83 -15.02 10.06
C LEU A 29 -7.53 -16.00 11.19
N GLY A 30 -6.67 -15.60 12.14
CA GLY A 30 -6.32 -16.35 13.34
C GLY A 30 -6.93 -15.81 14.63
N ASN A 31 -7.69 -14.72 14.57
CA ASN A 31 -8.27 -14.03 15.72
C ASN A 31 -9.68 -14.50 16.08
N ASP A 32 -10.13 -14.14 17.28
CA ASP A 32 -11.51 -14.39 17.74
C ASP A 32 -12.48 -13.44 17.04
N LEU A 33 -13.28 -13.98 16.11
CA LEU A 33 -14.28 -13.22 15.36
C LEU A 33 -15.48 -12.76 16.19
N SER A 34 -15.69 -13.37 17.38
CA SER A 34 -16.81 -13.03 18.26
C SER A 34 -16.55 -11.79 19.12
N ASN A 35 -15.27 -11.44 19.32
CA ASN A 35 -14.85 -10.34 20.20
C ASN A 35 -13.88 -9.38 19.48
N MET A 36 -14.23 -8.98 18.28
CA MET A 36 -13.39 -8.11 17.44
C MET A 36 -13.70 -6.64 17.69
N THR A 37 -12.66 -5.80 17.85
CA THR A 37 -12.85 -4.34 17.94
C THR A 37 -13.27 -3.75 16.59
N ASP A 38 -13.80 -2.53 16.61
CA ASP A 38 -14.20 -1.85 15.38
C ASP A 38 -12.96 -1.49 14.50
N GLU A 39 -11.82 -1.20 15.13
CA GLU A 39 -10.55 -0.94 14.44
C GLU A 39 -10.06 -2.21 13.72
N THR A 40 -10.02 -3.34 14.42
CA THR A 40 -9.66 -4.64 13.82
C THR A 40 -10.58 -4.96 12.65
N ARG A 41 -11.89 -4.77 12.84
CA ARG A 41 -12.90 -5.00 11.80
C ARG A 41 -12.68 -4.09 10.59
N ALA A 42 -12.36 -2.80 10.82
CA ALA A 42 -12.10 -1.84 9.74
C ALA A 42 -10.86 -2.24 8.91
N ILE A 43 -9.83 -2.81 9.55
CA ILE A 43 -8.64 -3.29 8.87
C ILE A 43 -8.99 -4.50 7.99
N ILE A 44 -9.51 -5.57 8.56
CA ILE A 44 -9.71 -6.84 7.84
C ILE A 44 -10.85 -6.81 6.81
N LEU A 45 -11.74 -5.82 6.88
CA LEU A 45 -12.83 -5.63 5.91
C LEU A 45 -12.55 -4.50 4.89
N ASN A 46 -11.34 -3.95 4.87
CA ASN A 46 -10.97 -2.93 3.89
C ASN A 46 -10.89 -3.55 2.49
N LYS A 47 -11.96 -3.38 1.72
CA LYS A 47 -12.10 -3.97 0.38
C LYS A 47 -11.03 -3.51 -0.61
N GLU A 48 -10.54 -2.28 -0.47
CA GLU A 48 -9.53 -1.72 -1.35
C GLU A 48 -8.17 -2.39 -1.11
N VAL A 49 -7.82 -2.65 0.14
CA VAL A 49 -6.60 -3.36 0.51
C VAL A 49 -6.70 -4.84 0.15
N ILE A 50 -7.85 -5.47 0.40
CA ILE A 50 -8.12 -6.85 -0.03
C ILE A 50 -8.00 -7.00 -1.55
N ALA A 51 -8.43 -5.99 -2.32
CA ALA A 51 -8.31 -6.02 -3.78
C ALA A 51 -6.85 -6.04 -4.28
N ILE A 52 -5.88 -5.56 -3.48
CA ILE A 52 -4.46 -5.70 -3.77
C ILE A 52 -4.02 -7.16 -3.64
N ASP A 53 -4.50 -7.85 -2.59
CA ASP A 53 -4.23 -9.28 -2.39
C ASP A 53 -4.85 -10.14 -3.49
N GLN A 54 -6.12 -9.89 -3.80
CA GLN A 54 -6.95 -10.67 -4.72
C GLN A 54 -6.76 -10.27 -6.20
N ASP A 55 -5.73 -9.51 -6.51
CA ASP A 55 -5.46 -9.12 -7.89
C ASP A 55 -5.19 -10.34 -8.78
N ARG A 56 -5.83 -10.36 -9.97
CA ARG A 56 -5.80 -11.53 -10.86
C ARG A 56 -4.44 -11.82 -11.48
N LEU A 57 -3.50 -10.88 -11.42
CA LEU A 57 -2.13 -11.13 -11.84
C LEU A 57 -1.45 -12.16 -10.92
N GLY A 58 -1.86 -12.22 -9.64
CA GLY A 58 -1.45 -13.25 -8.69
C GLY A 58 0.03 -13.19 -8.29
N VAL A 59 0.72 -12.07 -8.54
CA VAL A 59 2.13 -11.92 -8.20
C VAL A 59 2.30 -11.21 -6.86
N GLN A 60 3.40 -11.51 -6.19
CA GLN A 60 3.77 -10.86 -4.94
C GLN A 60 4.40 -9.48 -5.16
N GLY A 61 4.43 -8.66 -4.11
CA GLY A 61 5.17 -7.42 -4.08
C GLY A 61 6.68 -7.63 -4.00
N LEU A 62 7.41 -6.64 -4.51
CA LEU A 62 8.86 -6.59 -4.52
C LEU A 62 9.34 -5.45 -3.64
N ARG A 63 10.36 -5.71 -2.79
CA ARG A 63 11.01 -4.66 -2.03
C ARG A 63 11.99 -3.92 -2.92
N TYR A 64 11.67 -2.65 -3.22
CA TYR A 64 12.49 -1.80 -4.07
C TYR A 64 13.76 -1.33 -3.35
N LYS A 65 13.60 -0.81 -2.13
CA LYS A 65 14.72 -0.40 -1.27
C LYS A 65 14.35 -0.49 0.21
N SER A 66 15.38 -0.53 1.05
CA SER A 66 15.29 -0.40 2.50
C SER A 66 16.39 0.54 2.97
N GLU A 67 16.04 1.57 3.72
CA GLU A 67 16.97 2.58 4.21
C GLU A 67 16.47 3.12 5.56
N ASN A 68 17.31 3.09 6.60
CA ASN A 68 16.99 3.55 7.95
C ASN A 68 15.69 2.93 8.51
N ASP A 69 15.49 1.63 8.31
CA ASP A 69 14.29 0.88 8.68
C ASP A 69 12.99 1.37 8.02
N ILE A 70 13.09 2.13 6.93
CA ILE A 70 11.99 2.46 6.04
C ILE A 70 12.12 1.59 4.79
N GLU A 71 11.07 0.84 4.48
CA GLU A 71 11.05 -0.05 3.32
C GLU A 71 10.04 0.43 2.28
N TYR A 72 10.46 0.41 1.02
CA TYR A 72 9.64 0.76 -0.14
C TYR A 72 9.34 -0.50 -0.94
N TRP A 73 8.05 -0.76 -1.14
CA TRP A 73 7.55 -1.95 -1.80
C TRP A 73 6.66 -1.59 -2.97
N PHE A 74 6.75 -2.37 -4.03
CA PHE A 74 5.88 -2.25 -5.20
C PHE A 74 5.32 -3.61 -5.58
N LYS A 75 4.09 -3.63 -6.07
CA LYS A 75 3.44 -4.83 -6.58
C LYS A 75 2.76 -4.49 -7.90
N PRO A 76 3.10 -5.18 -9.01
CA PRO A 76 2.35 -5.03 -10.25
C PRO A 76 0.95 -5.61 -10.09
N LEU A 77 -0.02 -4.95 -10.71
CA LEU A 77 -1.43 -5.34 -10.72
C LEU A 77 -1.91 -5.43 -12.17
N VAL A 78 -3.10 -6.02 -12.37
CA VAL A 78 -3.72 -6.06 -13.71
C VAL A 78 -3.94 -4.65 -14.28
N ASP A 79 -4.10 -4.59 -15.60
CA ASP A 79 -4.42 -3.38 -16.36
C ASP A 79 -3.36 -2.26 -16.23
N GLY A 80 -2.13 -2.61 -15.85
CA GLY A 80 -1.01 -1.67 -15.69
C GLY A 80 -1.06 -0.85 -14.42
N ASP A 81 -1.93 -1.18 -13.49
CA ASP A 81 -1.94 -0.60 -12.14
C ASP A 81 -0.74 -1.12 -11.33
N TRP A 82 -0.36 -0.36 -10.30
CA TRP A 82 0.64 -0.76 -9.31
C TRP A 82 0.15 -0.48 -7.90
N ALA A 83 0.50 -1.33 -6.96
CA ALA A 83 0.44 -1.00 -5.55
C ALA A 83 1.82 -0.49 -5.09
N PHE A 84 1.82 0.58 -4.32
CA PHE A 84 3.01 1.16 -3.69
C PHE A 84 2.80 1.25 -2.19
N CYS A 85 3.74 0.68 -1.43
CA CYS A 85 3.70 0.67 0.02
C CYS A 85 5.01 1.19 0.60
N ILE A 86 4.93 2.04 1.62
CA ILE A 86 6.06 2.38 2.49
C ILE A 86 5.75 1.80 3.86
N LEU A 87 6.64 0.97 4.36
CA LEU A 87 6.61 0.41 5.71
C LEU A 87 7.63 1.13 6.59
N ASN A 88 7.18 1.74 7.67
CA ASN A 88 8.02 2.29 8.72
C ASN A 88 8.18 1.26 9.84
N ARG A 89 9.39 0.73 9.99
CA ARG A 89 9.72 -0.24 11.05
C ARG A 89 10.27 0.41 12.32
N THR A 90 10.42 1.74 12.32
CA THR A 90 10.87 2.48 13.50
C THR A 90 9.70 2.73 14.46
N GLU A 91 9.99 3.12 15.70
CA GLU A 91 8.98 3.46 16.70
C GLU A 91 8.34 4.84 16.43
N GLU A 92 9.09 5.75 15.80
CA GLU A 92 8.69 7.13 15.62
C GLU A 92 8.09 7.39 14.23
N PRO A 93 7.17 8.36 14.11
CA PRO A 93 6.70 8.82 12.82
C PRO A 93 7.83 9.41 11.98
N VAL A 94 7.81 9.14 10.67
CA VAL A 94 8.81 9.67 9.73
C VAL A 94 8.12 10.48 8.64
N ASP A 95 8.59 11.72 8.45
CA ASP A 95 8.15 12.58 7.35
C ASP A 95 8.99 12.29 6.11
N LEU A 96 8.33 11.98 5.01
CA LEU A 96 8.96 11.62 3.75
C LEU A 96 8.42 12.47 2.60
N THR A 97 9.26 12.70 1.61
CA THR A 97 8.82 13.21 0.30
C THR A 97 9.07 12.14 -0.74
N ILE A 98 7.99 11.68 -1.36
CA ILE A 98 8.04 10.70 -2.45
C ILE A 98 8.19 11.50 -3.75
N ASP A 99 9.39 11.48 -4.32
CA ASP A 99 9.58 11.92 -5.70
C ASP A 99 9.47 10.70 -6.61
N TRP A 100 8.39 10.65 -7.38
CA TRP A 100 8.10 9.49 -8.21
C TRP A 100 9.14 9.26 -9.31
N GLN A 101 9.85 10.31 -9.72
CA GLN A 101 10.88 10.20 -10.75
C GLN A 101 12.13 9.44 -10.28
N ASP A 102 12.29 9.27 -8.97
CA ASP A 102 13.37 8.45 -8.39
C ASP A 102 13.12 6.93 -8.56
N PHE A 103 11.95 6.53 -9.05
CA PHE A 103 11.58 5.13 -9.14
C PHE A 103 11.45 4.67 -10.60
N ASN A 104 12.23 3.64 -10.93
CA ASN A 104 12.05 2.82 -12.12
C ASN A 104 11.78 1.40 -11.67
N LEU A 105 10.59 0.90 -11.93
CA LEU A 105 10.15 -0.39 -11.45
C LEU A 105 10.23 -1.41 -12.57
N THR A 106 10.86 -2.52 -12.29
CA THR A 106 10.90 -3.68 -13.17
C THR A 106 10.74 -4.93 -12.33
N ASP A 107 9.81 -5.79 -12.72
CA ASP A 107 9.65 -7.14 -12.19
C ASP A 107 10.05 -8.14 -13.28
N ASP A 108 11.34 -8.38 -13.41
CA ASP A 108 11.89 -9.31 -14.39
C ASP A 108 11.71 -10.78 -13.98
N GLU A 109 11.43 -11.05 -12.70
CA GLU A 109 11.44 -12.40 -12.16
C GLU A 109 10.11 -13.12 -12.34
N VAL A 110 8.99 -12.40 -12.24
CA VAL A 110 7.64 -13.02 -12.19
C VAL A 110 6.74 -12.53 -13.32
N SER A 111 6.46 -11.24 -13.39
CA SER A 111 5.46 -10.72 -14.35
C SER A 111 6.05 -10.19 -15.64
N GLY A 112 7.31 -9.83 -15.67
CA GLY A 112 7.95 -9.12 -16.78
C GLY A 112 7.44 -7.70 -16.97
N LEU A 113 6.67 -7.15 -16.02
CA LEU A 113 6.11 -5.81 -16.09
C LEU A 113 7.11 -4.76 -15.59
N SER A 114 7.13 -3.62 -16.26
CA SER A 114 7.94 -2.46 -15.88
C SER A 114 7.16 -1.16 -16.01
N THR A 115 7.55 -0.15 -15.22
CA THR A 115 7.06 1.21 -15.39
C THR A 115 8.11 2.23 -15.00
N SER A 116 8.02 3.39 -15.62
CA SER A 116 8.86 4.55 -15.37
C SER A 116 7.95 5.77 -15.22
N PHE A 117 8.04 6.45 -14.08
CA PHE A 117 7.14 7.55 -13.72
C PHE A 117 7.48 8.87 -14.42
N ASP A 118 8.60 8.96 -15.13
CA ASP A 118 8.91 10.06 -16.05
C ASP A 118 8.17 9.94 -17.39
N GLN A 119 7.76 8.72 -17.76
CA GLN A 119 7.07 8.43 -19.01
C GLN A 119 5.55 8.27 -18.82
N ILE A 120 5.12 7.69 -17.70
CA ILE A 120 3.72 7.39 -17.43
C ILE A 120 3.29 8.10 -16.16
N THR A 121 2.24 8.92 -16.26
CA THR A 121 1.61 9.54 -15.09
C THR A 121 0.52 8.64 -14.55
N TYR A 122 0.52 8.43 -13.25
CA TYR A 122 -0.49 7.64 -12.53
C TYR A 122 -1.35 8.54 -11.64
N THR A 123 -2.61 8.17 -11.49
CA THR A 123 -3.46 8.66 -10.41
C THR A 123 -3.11 7.90 -9.14
N VAL A 124 -2.92 8.61 -8.03
CA VAL A 124 -2.55 8.06 -6.73
C VAL A 124 -3.78 8.03 -5.82
N LYS A 125 -4.17 6.84 -5.36
CA LYS A 125 -5.27 6.64 -4.42
C LYS A 125 -4.73 6.05 -3.12
N ASP A 126 -4.95 6.74 -1.99
CA ASP A 126 -4.64 6.23 -0.65
C ASP A 126 -5.71 5.20 -0.24
N LEU A 127 -5.29 3.99 0.10
CA LEU A 127 -6.20 2.89 0.42
C LEU A 127 -6.55 2.79 1.90
N TRP A 128 -5.80 3.50 2.77
CA TRP A 128 -6.10 3.58 4.19
C TRP A 128 -6.86 4.85 4.58
N ASN A 129 -6.65 5.96 3.87
CA ASN A 129 -7.35 7.23 4.08
C ASN A 129 -8.57 7.37 3.17
N THR A 130 -9.50 6.45 3.24
CA THR A 130 -10.75 6.51 2.49
C THR A 130 -11.77 7.49 3.10
N SER A 131 -11.34 8.49 3.89
CA SER A 131 -12.24 9.45 4.53
C SER A 131 -13.03 10.24 3.50
N VAL A 132 -14.23 9.77 3.22
CA VAL A 132 -15.25 10.36 2.34
C VAL A 132 -15.76 11.72 2.87
N ASN A 133 -15.29 12.21 4.02
CA ASN A 133 -15.89 13.31 4.77
C ASN A 133 -14.96 14.45 5.16
N THR A 134 -13.98 14.80 4.37
CA THR A 134 -13.42 16.14 4.50
C THR A 134 -13.90 16.98 3.31
N GLY A 135 -14.75 17.99 3.56
CA GLY A 135 -15.32 18.90 2.55
C GLY A 135 -14.30 19.72 1.73
N ARG A 136 -13.10 19.19 1.57
CA ARG A 136 -12.12 19.60 0.58
C ARG A 136 -12.40 18.82 -0.70
N ARG A 137 -12.64 19.53 -1.80
CA ARG A 137 -12.73 18.97 -3.15
C ARG A 137 -11.71 17.87 -3.31
N ASN A 138 -12.13 16.66 -3.75
CA ASN A 138 -11.27 15.53 -4.10
C ASN A 138 -10.17 16.03 -5.05
N ARG A 139 -9.02 16.40 -4.50
CA ARG A 139 -7.87 16.76 -5.33
C ARG A 139 -7.28 15.44 -5.81
N ILE A 140 -7.38 15.20 -7.10
CA ILE A 140 -6.71 14.06 -7.72
C ILE A 140 -5.21 14.26 -7.51
N VAL A 141 -4.59 13.36 -6.77
CA VAL A 141 -3.13 13.30 -6.61
C VAL A 141 -2.58 12.44 -7.74
N THR A 142 -1.49 12.88 -8.34
CA THR A 142 -0.84 12.14 -9.42
C THR A 142 0.66 12.05 -9.19
N THR A 143 1.30 11.11 -9.88
CA THR A 143 2.76 10.94 -9.86
C THR A 143 3.53 12.04 -10.61
N ALA A 144 2.84 12.98 -11.24
CA ALA A 144 3.48 14.13 -11.91
C ALA A 144 4.13 15.12 -10.93
N LYS A 145 3.86 15.00 -9.63
CA LYS A 145 4.44 15.86 -8.58
C LYS A 145 4.82 15.03 -7.37
N PRO A 146 5.89 15.43 -6.65
CA PRO A 146 6.22 14.84 -5.38
C PRO A 146 5.05 14.91 -4.37
N VAL A 147 4.97 13.93 -3.50
CA VAL A 147 3.97 13.82 -2.44
C VAL A 147 4.67 13.76 -1.11
N SER A 148 4.33 14.68 -0.19
CA SER A 148 4.81 14.64 1.19
C SER A 148 3.84 13.85 2.05
N VAL A 149 4.36 12.91 2.83
CA VAL A 149 3.60 12.00 3.69
C VAL A 149 4.29 11.85 5.04
N THR A 150 3.52 11.62 6.09
CA THR A 150 4.01 11.16 7.38
C THR A 150 3.61 9.69 7.53
N VAL A 151 4.57 8.80 7.72
CA VAL A 151 4.32 7.39 8.01
C VAL A 151 4.47 7.18 9.51
N PRO A 152 3.41 6.84 10.26
CA PRO A 152 3.51 6.59 11.69
C PRO A 152 4.48 5.45 12.02
N GLY A 153 4.97 5.42 13.27
CA GLY A 153 5.82 4.33 13.74
C GLY A 153 5.09 2.98 13.67
N HIS A 154 5.80 1.93 13.26
CA HIS A 154 5.29 0.56 13.06
C HIS A 154 4.07 0.48 12.14
N ASP A 155 3.99 1.35 11.14
CA ASP A 155 2.84 1.49 10.26
C ASP A 155 3.22 1.56 8.79
N VAL A 156 2.21 1.70 7.93
CA VAL A 156 2.35 1.78 6.48
C VAL A 156 1.52 2.91 5.88
N ILE A 157 1.95 3.35 4.69
CA ILE A 157 1.05 3.91 3.70
C ILE A 157 0.87 2.89 2.56
N LEU A 158 -0.30 2.86 1.95
CA LEU A 158 -0.58 2.01 0.80
C LEU A 158 -1.35 2.80 -0.25
N TYR A 159 -0.76 2.92 -1.43
CA TYR A 159 -1.36 3.58 -2.58
C TYR A 159 -1.64 2.59 -3.70
N ARG A 160 -2.77 2.77 -4.38
CA ARG A 160 -2.99 2.23 -5.71
C ARG A 160 -2.65 3.30 -6.75
N LEU A 161 -1.84 2.94 -7.71
CA LEU A 161 -1.41 3.76 -8.82
C LEU A 161 -2.10 3.25 -10.07
N THR A 162 -2.94 4.10 -10.70
CA THR A 162 -3.66 3.75 -11.92
C THR A 162 -3.17 4.63 -13.06
N PRO A 163 -2.69 4.07 -14.19
CA PRO A 163 -2.14 4.85 -15.29
C PRO A 163 -3.20 5.78 -15.89
N GLN A 164 -2.81 7.00 -16.17
CA GLN A 164 -3.68 7.93 -16.90
C GLN A 164 -3.60 7.59 -18.39
N SER A 165 -4.76 7.35 -19.01
CA SER A 165 -4.82 7.16 -20.46
C SER A 165 -4.24 8.39 -21.15
N SER A 166 -3.25 8.19 -22.02
CA SER A 166 -2.78 9.25 -22.93
C SER A 166 -3.97 9.68 -23.78
N LYS A 167 -4.35 10.95 -23.68
CA LYS A 167 -5.37 11.53 -24.59
C LYS A 167 -4.78 11.75 -25.97
#